data_575c9649b6f831c8acf24f536da895a8
#
_entry.id   575c9649b6f831c8acf24f536da895a8
#
_cell.length_a   1.000
_cell.length_b   1.000
_cell.length_c   1.000
_cell.angle_alpha   90.00
_cell.angle_beta   90.00
_cell.angle_gamma   90.00
#
_symmetry.space_group_name_H-M   'P 1'
#
loop_
_entity.id
_entity.type
_entity.pdbx_description
1 polymer ?
#
loop_
_entity_poly.entity_id
_entity_poly.type
_entity_poly.pdbx_seq_one_letter_code
_entity_poly.pdbx_strand_id
1 'polypeptide(L)'
;MQAVYPGPKKLKEQARWTPTFIAEWRFRRLLKATYWSIHVLVRWLADEAIETFPAPEDGILYLIGDGSEKPKRGKKHPVAQKGRKSNRHPYFFGIRFVILMAAWDVYRIPVGFRLIRPKTHPDYQTENALFRQMVAQFVPPTWAKMVIVQGDAAYGSKANMHLVKQRDKQDCNRDWRFVFGIAITWNRADGESLKNLVNHLPKKHYKRTWIPKLAGENRRKALWIYGKKMKLAHIGDVMMVLSKTGRNVGPKKTKLIVTNLTECMPRQIAAIYQRRWSVELLMKALKSGLGLGEHQVTKTEDRVGKSVGIALLAYLFLIRAGHQQIQPGQSWSIFKLQNAFRLKVVVNQVQHNMELKMKTLEIAA
;
A
#
# COMPACT_ATOMS: atom_id res chain seq x y z
N MET A 1 -9.48 -29.67 -6.36
CA MET A 1 -10.06 -29.27 -5.07
C MET A 1 -9.45 -27.94 -4.62
N GLN A 2 -10.18 -26.86 -4.75
CA GLN A 2 -9.78 -25.58 -4.17
C GLN A 2 -10.03 -25.68 -2.66
N ALA A 3 -8.98 -25.93 -1.90
CA ALA A 3 -9.01 -25.69 -0.47
C ALA A 3 -9.10 -24.17 -0.26
N VAL A 4 -10.31 -23.66 -0.26
CA VAL A 4 -10.62 -22.32 0.23
C VAL A 4 -10.18 -22.31 1.69
N TYR A 5 -9.08 -21.62 1.95
CA TYR A 5 -8.75 -21.25 3.31
C TYR A 5 -9.84 -20.27 3.76
N PRO A 6 -10.67 -20.63 4.71
CA PRO A 6 -11.41 -19.61 5.42
C PRO A 6 -10.35 -18.81 6.17
N GLY A 7 -10.08 -17.58 5.72
CA GLY A 7 -9.32 -16.65 6.54
C GLY A 7 -9.94 -16.70 7.94
N PRO A 8 -9.15 -16.50 9.00
CA PRO A 8 -9.61 -16.76 10.36
C PRO A 8 -10.74 -15.82 10.71
N LYS A 9 -11.96 -16.27 10.41
CA LYS A 9 -13.21 -15.53 10.68
C LYS A 9 -13.45 -15.35 12.17
N LYS A 10 -12.88 -16.26 12.97
CA LYS A 10 -13.01 -16.26 14.45
C LYS A 10 -11.66 -16.61 15.08
N LEU A 11 -11.34 -15.98 16.20
CA LEU A 11 -10.12 -16.29 16.97
C LEU A 11 -10.02 -17.78 17.35
N LYS A 12 -11.15 -18.48 17.51
CA LYS A 12 -11.24 -19.89 17.77
C LYS A 12 -10.70 -20.74 16.61
N GLU A 13 -10.94 -20.31 15.36
CA GLU A 13 -10.42 -20.98 14.16
C GLU A 13 -8.91 -20.76 14.00
N GLN A 14 -8.42 -19.55 14.34
CA GLN A 14 -6.98 -19.25 14.34
C GLN A 14 -6.21 -20.15 15.30
N ALA A 15 -6.76 -20.40 16.49
CA ALA A 15 -6.13 -21.27 17.50
C ALA A 15 -5.96 -22.71 17.00
N ARG A 16 -6.87 -23.20 16.17
CA ARG A 16 -6.81 -24.58 15.60
C ARG A 16 -5.74 -24.75 14.51
N TRP A 17 -5.28 -23.66 13.90
CA TRP A 17 -4.35 -23.68 12.77
C TRP A 17 -2.92 -23.30 13.15
N THR A 18 -2.64 -23.10 14.42
CA THR A 18 -1.26 -22.87 14.89
C THR A 18 -0.53 -24.18 15.10
N PRO A 19 0.74 -24.30 14.74
CA PRO A 19 1.55 -25.51 14.92
C PRO A 19 1.65 -25.96 16.39
N THR A 20 1.56 -25.02 17.30
CA THR A 20 1.48 -25.23 18.75
C THR A 20 0.08 -24.83 19.18
N PHE A 21 -0.75 -25.74 19.56
CA PHE A 21 -2.13 -25.55 20.00
C PHE A 21 -2.28 -24.32 20.93
N ILE A 22 -2.38 -23.11 20.35
CA ILE A 22 -2.53 -21.89 21.12
C ILE A 22 -4.02 -21.68 21.37
N ALA A 23 -4.43 -21.73 22.63
CA ALA A 23 -5.81 -21.54 23.01
C ALA A 23 -6.32 -20.13 22.60
N GLU A 24 -7.58 -20.02 22.13
CA GLU A 24 -8.23 -18.77 21.69
C GLU A 24 -8.05 -17.62 22.69
N TRP A 25 -8.10 -17.90 24.02
CA TRP A 25 -7.95 -16.90 25.06
C TRP A 25 -6.57 -16.23 25.06
N ARG A 26 -5.49 -16.92 24.64
CA ARG A 26 -4.15 -16.33 24.50
C ARG A 26 -4.13 -15.28 23.39
N PHE A 27 -4.77 -15.51 22.25
CA PHE A 27 -4.94 -14.50 21.20
C PHE A 27 -5.76 -13.30 21.69
N ARG A 28 -6.84 -13.56 22.42
CA ARG A 28 -7.63 -12.48 23.05
C ARG A 28 -6.80 -11.67 24.03
N ARG A 29 -5.97 -12.33 24.83
CA ARG A 29 -5.05 -11.68 25.76
C ARG A 29 -4.00 -10.86 25.03
N LEU A 30 -3.40 -11.38 23.96
CA LEU A 30 -2.45 -10.65 23.12
C LEU A 30 -3.04 -9.36 22.57
N LEU A 31 -4.26 -9.41 22.04
CA LEU A 31 -4.95 -8.21 21.51
C LEU A 31 -5.31 -7.21 22.62
N LYS A 32 -5.50 -7.66 23.86
CA LYS A 32 -5.80 -6.79 25.00
C LYS A 32 -4.55 -6.19 25.65
N ALA A 33 -3.42 -6.85 25.54
CA ALA A 33 -2.18 -6.40 26.17
C ALA A 33 -1.77 -5.02 25.64
N THR A 34 -1.42 -4.12 26.54
CA THR A 34 -1.08 -2.71 26.24
C THR A 34 0.41 -2.46 26.13
N TYR A 35 1.24 -3.40 26.60
CA TYR A 35 2.69 -3.26 26.68
C TYR A 35 3.45 -3.38 25.34
N TRP A 36 2.75 -3.64 24.22
CA TRP A 36 3.39 -3.73 22.91
C TRP A 36 2.71 -2.83 21.88
N SER A 37 3.53 -2.22 21.02
CA SER A 37 3.08 -1.35 19.96
C SER A 37 3.09 -2.08 18.61
N ILE A 38 1.91 -2.19 17.98
CA ILE A 38 1.79 -2.76 16.64
C ILE A 38 2.53 -1.94 15.59
N HIS A 39 2.61 -0.63 15.77
CA HIS A 39 3.31 0.26 14.85
C HIS A 39 4.81 0.03 14.86
N VAL A 40 5.38 -0.20 16.05
CA VAL A 40 6.80 -0.53 16.21
C VAL A 40 7.12 -1.87 15.55
N LEU A 41 6.31 -2.89 15.81
CA LEU A 41 6.53 -4.22 15.21
C LEU A 41 6.41 -4.23 13.68
N VAL A 42 5.39 -3.53 13.14
CA VAL A 42 5.24 -3.40 11.69
C VAL A 42 6.43 -2.69 11.09
N ARG A 43 6.90 -1.61 11.73
CA ARG A 43 8.06 -0.85 11.24
C ARG A 43 9.32 -1.71 11.30
N TRP A 44 9.60 -2.33 12.43
CA TRP A 44 10.78 -3.19 12.60
C TRP A 44 10.84 -4.30 11.55
N LEU A 45 9.73 -5.04 11.35
CA LEU A 45 9.70 -6.12 10.36
C LEU A 45 9.76 -5.62 8.92
N ALA A 46 9.25 -4.41 8.67
CA ALA A 46 9.39 -3.75 7.36
C ALA A 46 10.83 -3.34 7.08
N ASP A 47 11.52 -2.75 8.05
CA ASP A 47 12.93 -2.37 7.93
C ASP A 47 13.81 -3.61 7.68
N GLU A 48 13.59 -4.69 8.43
CA GLU A 48 14.23 -5.98 8.21
C GLU A 48 14.00 -6.53 6.77
N ALA A 49 12.77 -6.41 6.26
CA ALA A 49 12.47 -6.84 4.90
C ALA A 49 13.17 -5.96 3.85
N ILE A 50 13.25 -4.65 4.08
CA ILE A 50 13.90 -3.69 3.17
C ILE A 50 15.42 -3.96 3.10
N GLU A 51 16.04 -4.30 4.22
CA GLU A 51 17.48 -4.63 4.26
C GLU A 51 17.78 -6.02 3.69
N THR A 52 16.84 -6.96 3.80
CA THR A 52 17.04 -8.36 3.34
C THR A 52 16.85 -8.51 1.83
N PHE A 53 15.94 -7.74 1.23
CA PHE A 53 15.64 -7.90 -0.18
C PHE A 53 16.66 -7.19 -1.07
N PRO A 54 16.94 -7.76 -2.26
CA PRO A 54 17.88 -7.14 -3.22
C PRO A 54 17.51 -5.70 -3.52
N ALA A 55 18.51 -4.81 -3.43
CA ALA A 55 18.36 -3.43 -3.84
C ALA A 55 18.14 -3.32 -5.36
N PRO A 56 17.36 -2.35 -5.85
CA PRO A 56 17.20 -2.12 -7.28
C PRO A 56 18.48 -1.49 -7.87
N GLU A 57 18.81 -1.85 -9.10
CA GLU A 57 20.00 -1.33 -9.79
C GLU A 57 19.98 0.20 -9.95
N ASP A 58 18.79 0.77 -10.17
CA ASP A 58 18.60 2.21 -10.34
C ASP A 58 18.61 2.99 -9.00
N GLY A 59 18.61 2.30 -7.86
CA GLY A 59 18.57 2.92 -6.55
C GLY A 59 17.30 3.71 -6.27
N ILE A 60 16.19 3.45 -7.00
CA ILE A 60 14.93 4.18 -6.85
C ILE A 60 13.99 3.45 -5.90
N LEU A 61 13.60 4.14 -4.83
CA LEU A 61 12.57 3.70 -3.90
C LEU A 61 11.27 4.48 -4.12
N TYR A 62 10.18 3.77 -4.32
CA TYR A 62 8.84 4.36 -4.42
C TYR A 62 8.15 4.31 -3.07
N LEU A 63 7.72 5.45 -2.55
CA LEU A 63 6.99 5.57 -1.29
C LEU A 63 5.54 5.95 -1.61
N ILE A 64 4.64 4.98 -1.49
CA ILE A 64 3.27 5.06 -2.03
C ILE A 64 2.27 5.11 -0.89
N GLY A 65 1.43 6.16 -0.86
CA GLY A 65 0.33 6.29 0.09
C GLY A 65 -1.01 5.98 -0.54
N ASP A 66 -1.88 5.31 0.23
CA ASP A 66 -3.27 5.08 -0.17
C ASP A 66 -4.17 4.92 1.05
N GLY A 67 -5.43 5.35 0.90
CA GLY A 67 -6.47 5.18 1.91
C GLY A 67 -7.18 3.84 1.73
N SER A 68 -7.56 3.25 2.86
CA SER A 68 -8.37 2.05 2.82
C SER A 68 -9.44 2.04 3.91
N GLU A 69 -10.37 1.12 3.78
CA GLU A 69 -11.51 1.01 4.66
C GLU A 69 -11.81 -0.43 5.04
N LYS A 70 -12.30 -0.59 6.27
CA LYS A 70 -12.76 -1.84 6.84
C LYS A 70 -14.22 -1.67 7.29
N PRO A 71 -15.19 -2.26 6.58
CA PRO A 71 -16.59 -2.18 6.96
C PRO A 71 -16.84 -2.75 8.37
N LYS A 72 -17.73 -2.11 9.13
CA LYS A 72 -18.17 -2.53 10.45
C LYS A 72 -19.69 -2.71 10.47
N ARG A 73 -20.17 -3.79 11.09
CA ARG A 73 -21.61 -4.05 11.27
C ARG A 73 -22.19 -3.32 12.48
N GLY A 74 -21.39 -3.19 13.55
CA GLY A 74 -21.83 -2.51 14.78
C GLY A 74 -21.79 -0.98 14.65
N LYS A 75 -22.85 -0.30 15.09
CA LYS A 75 -22.98 1.17 15.00
C LYS A 75 -22.18 1.93 16.07
N LYS A 76 -21.92 1.32 17.23
CA LYS A 76 -21.22 1.95 18.36
C LYS A 76 -19.75 1.54 18.36
N HIS A 77 -18.88 2.39 17.83
CA HIS A 77 -17.42 2.16 17.83
C HIS A 77 -16.69 3.49 17.78
N PRO A 78 -15.70 3.75 18.66
CA PRO A 78 -15.06 5.07 18.81
C PRO A 78 -14.39 5.59 17.53
N VAL A 79 -13.85 4.73 16.68
CA VAL A 79 -13.16 5.14 15.44
C VAL A 79 -13.89 4.75 14.16
N ALA A 80 -15.09 4.15 14.26
CA ALA A 80 -15.87 3.88 13.07
C ALA A 80 -16.68 5.13 12.68
N GLN A 81 -16.77 5.35 11.39
CA GLN A 81 -17.42 6.53 10.82
C GLN A 81 -18.20 6.20 9.55
N LYS A 82 -19.18 7.03 9.24
CA LYS A 82 -19.86 6.98 7.96
C LYS A 82 -18.93 7.55 6.90
N GLY A 83 -18.66 6.80 5.85
CA GLY A 83 -17.85 7.22 4.73
C GLY A 83 -18.61 7.11 3.41
N ARG A 84 -18.16 7.88 2.40
CA ARG A 84 -18.67 7.77 1.04
C ARG A 84 -17.81 6.78 0.27
N LYS A 85 -18.44 5.75 -0.26
CA LYS A 85 -17.75 4.77 -1.10
C LYS A 85 -17.78 5.18 -2.58
N SER A 86 -17.85 4.49 -3.50
CA SER A 86 -18.00 4.85 -4.92
C SER A 86 -19.46 5.18 -5.27
N ASN A 87 -19.68 5.60 -6.52
CA ASN A 87 -21.03 5.89 -7.03
C ASN A 87 -22.01 4.70 -6.96
N ARG A 88 -21.52 3.46 -6.83
CA ARG A 88 -22.36 2.25 -6.73
C ARG A 88 -22.81 1.93 -5.29
N HIS A 89 -22.03 2.36 -4.30
CA HIS A 89 -22.33 2.19 -2.87
C HIS A 89 -22.06 3.52 -2.17
N PRO A 90 -23.05 4.40 -2.09
CA PRO A 90 -22.84 5.79 -1.68
C PRO A 90 -22.31 5.92 -0.25
N TYR A 91 -22.62 4.98 0.63
CA TYR A 91 -22.18 5.04 2.02
C TYR A 91 -21.73 3.68 2.55
N PHE A 92 -20.74 3.71 3.42
CA PHE A 92 -20.38 2.60 4.28
C PHE A 92 -20.24 3.11 5.71
N PHE A 93 -20.39 2.22 6.68
CA PHE A 93 -20.03 2.48 8.07
C PHE A 93 -18.83 1.58 8.41
N GLY A 94 -17.76 2.16 8.91
CA GLY A 94 -16.57 1.38 9.17
C GLY A 94 -15.37 2.21 9.59
N ILE A 95 -14.25 1.54 9.66
CA ILE A 95 -12.96 2.10 10.05
C ILE A 95 -12.20 2.48 8.79
N ARG A 96 -11.63 3.66 8.79
CA ARG A 96 -10.75 4.14 7.74
C ARG A 96 -9.32 4.21 8.24
N PHE A 97 -8.38 3.93 7.36
CA PHE A 97 -6.95 4.05 7.65
C PHE A 97 -6.18 4.42 6.39
N VAL A 98 -5.06 5.06 6.57
CA VAL A 98 -4.07 5.32 5.53
C VAL A 98 -2.89 4.35 5.72
N ILE A 99 -2.38 3.82 4.62
CA ILE A 99 -1.18 2.97 4.59
C ILE A 99 -0.08 3.65 3.81
N LEU A 100 1.15 3.49 4.26
CA LEU A 100 2.36 3.86 3.55
C LEU A 100 3.11 2.58 3.17
N MET A 101 3.50 2.48 1.91
CA MET A 101 4.18 1.32 1.34
C MET A 101 5.46 1.76 0.64
N ALA A 102 6.57 1.10 0.93
CA ALA A 102 7.79 1.16 0.13
C ALA A 102 7.71 0.11 -0.99
N ALA A 103 8.09 0.48 -2.21
CA ALA A 103 8.07 -0.44 -3.35
C ALA A 103 9.27 -0.21 -4.27
N TRP A 104 9.83 -1.29 -4.78
CA TRP A 104 10.85 -1.30 -5.84
C TRP A 104 10.76 -2.65 -6.56
N ASP A 105 11.15 -2.71 -7.80
CA ASP A 105 11.02 -3.89 -8.64
C ASP A 105 9.69 -4.64 -8.40
N VAL A 106 9.71 -5.83 -7.85
CA VAL A 106 8.55 -6.66 -7.51
C VAL A 106 8.12 -6.54 -6.05
N TYR A 107 8.90 -5.88 -5.22
CA TYR A 107 8.69 -5.81 -3.77
C TYR A 107 7.68 -4.72 -3.41
N ARG A 108 6.86 -5.03 -2.41
CA ARG A 108 5.80 -4.18 -1.87
C ARG A 108 5.77 -4.32 -0.36
N ILE A 109 6.41 -3.41 0.34
CA ILE A 109 6.64 -3.50 1.78
C ILE A 109 5.78 -2.45 2.49
N PRO A 110 4.74 -2.83 3.24
CA PRO A 110 4.00 -1.87 4.05
C PRO A 110 4.87 -1.38 5.21
N VAL A 111 5.23 -0.10 5.22
CA VAL A 111 6.13 0.50 6.22
C VAL A 111 5.40 1.16 7.37
N GLY A 112 4.10 1.36 7.24
CA GLY A 112 3.28 1.92 8.32
C GLY A 112 1.83 2.12 7.93
N PHE A 113 1.00 2.35 8.93
CA PHE A 113 -0.39 2.74 8.76
C PHE A 113 -0.84 3.67 9.89
N ARG A 114 -1.93 4.42 9.67
CA ARG A 114 -2.58 5.23 10.69
C ARG A 114 -4.09 5.12 10.56
N LEU A 115 -4.79 5.01 11.68
CA LEU A 115 -6.26 5.06 11.71
C LEU A 115 -6.72 6.50 11.50
N ILE A 116 -7.74 6.68 10.68
CA ILE A 116 -8.40 7.99 10.47
C ILE A 116 -9.56 8.06 11.43
N ARG A 117 -9.44 8.88 12.47
CA ARG A 117 -10.49 9.10 13.47
C ARG A 117 -11.67 9.89 12.90
N PRO A 118 -12.87 9.77 13.46
CA PRO A 118 -14.01 10.63 13.10
C PRO A 118 -13.70 12.11 13.32
N LYS A 119 -14.33 12.99 12.56
CA LYS A 119 -14.14 14.46 12.71
C LYS A 119 -14.52 15.00 14.10
N THR A 120 -15.38 14.30 14.80
CA THR A 120 -15.79 14.63 16.17
C THR A 120 -14.77 14.21 17.24
N HIS A 121 -13.75 13.46 16.88
CA HIS A 121 -12.70 13.02 17.81
C HIS A 121 -11.72 14.17 18.07
N PRO A 122 -11.29 14.44 19.34
CA PRO A 122 -10.38 15.54 19.66
C PRO A 122 -9.06 15.47 18.89
N ASP A 123 -8.51 14.29 18.70
CA ASP A 123 -7.26 14.07 17.93
C ASP A 123 -7.54 13.75 16.45
N TYR A 124 -8.60 14.30 15.88
CA TYR A 124 -8.87 14.14 14.46
C TYR A 124 -7.77 14.72 13.59
N GLN A 125 -7.32 13.93 12.63
CA GLN A 125 -6.41 14.38 11.58
C GLN A 125 -6.92 13.91 10.22
N THR A 126 -6.69 14.75 9.23
CA THR A 126 -7.05 14.39 7.86
C THR A 126 -6.14 13.26 7.34
N GLU A 127 -6.64 12.49 6.40
CA GLU A 127 -5.88 11.44 5.73
C GLU A 127 -4.54 11.96 5.16
N ASN A 128 -4.55 13.15 4.56
CA ASN A 128 -3.34 13.80 4.06
C ASN A 128 -2.37 14.22 5.17
N ALA A 129 -2.86 14.63 6.35
CA ALA A 129 -1.99 14.95 7.47
C ALA A 129 -1.29 13.71 8.01
N LEU A 130 -2.02 12.61 8.15
CA LEU A 130 -1.47 11.32 8.58
C LEU A 130 -0.46 10.77 7.55
N PHE A 131 -0.75 10.91 6.26
CA PHE A 131 0.19 10.56 5.21
C PHE A 131 1.49 11.36 5.33
N ARG A 132 1.41 12.69 5.49
CA ARG A 132 2.60 13.55 5.68
C ARG A 132 3.43 13.14 6.89
N GLN A 133 2.79 12.82 8.01
CA GLN A 133 3.50 12.36 9.20
C GLN A 133 4.29 11.08 8.92
N MET A 134 3.68 10.11 8.23
CA MET A 134 4.36 8.85 7.90
C MET A 134 5.51 9.07 6.92
N VAL A 135 5.35 9.94 5.91
CA VAL A 135 6.42 10.30 4.96
C VAL A 135 7.56 11.05 5.67
N ALA A 136 7.23 11.98 6.58
CA ALA A 136 8.23 12.71 7.35
C ALA A 136 9.05 11.81 8.28
N GLN A 137 8.42 10.78 8.86
CA GLN A 137 9.05 9.82 9.78
C GLN A 137 9.77 8.67 9.05
N PHE A 138 9.61 8.56 7.74
CA PHE A 138 10.24 7.48 6.99
C PHE A 138 11.73 7.74 6.82
N VAL A 139 12.55 6.76 7.22
CA VAL A 139 13.99 6.74 6.97
C VAL A 139 14.24 5.80 5.80
N PRO A 140 14.72 6.31 4.66
CA PRO A 140 15.04 5.47 3.51
C PRO A 140 16.24 4.55 3.80
N PRO A 141 16.30 3.36 3.16
CA PRO A 141 17.46 2.48 3.26
C PRO A 141 18.72 3.13 2.64
N THR A 142 19.87 2.64 3.03
CA THR A 142 21.16 3.18 2.58
C THR A 142 21.38 3.09 1.08
N TRP A 143 20.83 2.07 0.43
CA TRP A 143 20.91 1.88 -1.02
C TRP A 143 20.05 2.85 -1.84
N ALA A 144 19.04 3.49 -1.22
CA ALA A 144 18.16 4.40 -1.94
C ALA A 144 18.89 5.71 -2.30
N LYS A 145 19.11 5.93 -3.58
CA LYS A 145 19.66 7.18 -4.14
C LYS A 145 18.56 8.21 -4.41
N MET A 146 17.36 7.73 -4.75
CA MET A 146 16.20 8.56 -5.02
C MET A 146 14.95 7.98 -4.35
N VAL A 147 14.15 8.83 -3.72
CA VAL A 147 12.85 8.47 -3.14
C VAL A 147 11.75 9.19 -3.90
N ILE A 148 10.86 8.44 -4.53
CA ILE A 148 9.72 8.98 -5.27
C ILE A 148 8.44 8.78 -4.47
N VAL A 149 7.90 9.86 -3.92
CA VAL A 149 6.65 9.85 -3.16
C VAL A 149 5.46 9.89 -4.11
N GLN A 150 4.52 8.95 -3.96
CA GLN A 150 3.39 8.80 -4.86
C GLN A 150 2.06 8.71 -4.10
N GLY A 151 1.00 9.17 -4.77
CA GLY A 151 -0.38 9.02 -4.34
C GLY A 151 -1.33 9.35 -5.49
N ASP A 152 -2.59 9.02 -5.30
CA ASP A 152 -3.63 9.38 -6.26
C ASP A 152 -4.01 10.88 -6.15
N ALA A 153 -5.11 11.31 -6.79
CA ALA A 153 -5.55 12.70 -6.76
C ALA A 153 -6.02 13.18 -5.38
N ALA A 154 -6.34 12.27 -4.46
CA ALA A 154 -6.67 12.64 -3.09
C ALA A 154 -5.41 13.07 -2.30
N TYR A 155 -4.25 12.53 -2.66
CA TYR A 155 -2.95 12.89 -2.09
C TYR A 155 -2.21 13.98 -2.84
N GLY A 156 -2.67 14.36 -4.02
CA GLY A 156 -2.11 15.43 -4.84
C GLY A 156 -2.39 16.83 -4.26
N SER A 157 -1.92 17.10 -3.04
CA SER A 157 -2.11 18.39 -2.35
C SER A 157 -0.83 19.21 -2.34
N LYS A 158 -0.98 20.55 -2.26
CA LYS A 158 0.18 21.47 -2.14
C LYS A 158 1.06 21.09 -0.95
N ALA A 159 0.44 20.82 0.20
CA ALA A 159 1.16 20.49 1.43
C ALA A 159 1.99 19.19 1.30
N ASN A 160 1.48 18.18 0.58
CA ASN A 160 2.24 16.95 0.34
C ASN A 160 3.45 17.20 -0.60
N MET A 161 3.26 17.99 -1.64
CA MET A 161 4.35 18.36 -2.56
C MET A 161 5.43 19.22 -1.88
N HIS A 162 5.01 20.16 -1.01
CA HIS A 162 5.95 20.95 -0.21
C HIS A 162 6.75 20.10 0.77
N LEU A 163 6.12 19.13 1.43
CA LEU A 163 6.83 18.19 2.31
C LEU A 163 7.95 17.47 1.54
N VAL A 164 7.66 16.96 0.34
CA VAL A 164 8.67 16.25 -0.45
C VAL A 164 9.81 17.18 -0.86
N LYS A 165 9.50 18.42 -1.28
CA LYS A 165 10.54 19.42 -1.56
C LYS A 165 11.36 19.81 -0.33
N GLN A 166 10.73 19.83 0.85
CA GLN A 166 11.45 20.07 2.10
C GLN A 166 12.39 18.91 2.43
N ARG A 167 11.93 17.67 2.26
CA ARG A 167 12.77 16.47 2.41
C ARG A 167 13.96 16.49 1.46
N ASP A 168 13.76 16.89 0.20
CA ASP A 168 14.82 17.04 -0.80
C ASP A 168 15.92 18.02 -0.37
N LYS A 169 15.51 19.11 0.29
CA LYS A 169 16.47 20.10 0.83
C LYS A 169 17.21 19.64 2.09
N GLN A 170 16.59 18.76 2.88
CA GLN A 170 17.11 18.30 4.17
C GLN A 170 17.99 17.07 4.05
N ASP A 171 17.78 16.24 3.03
CA ASP A 171 18.49 14.99 2.79
C ASP A 171 19.56 15.18 1.71
N CYS A 172 20.77 15.54 2.13
CA CYS A 172 21.87 15.77 1.19
C CYS A 172 22.38 14.47 0.51
N ASN A 173 21.96 13.32 0.97
CA ASN A 173 22.43 12.04 0.42
C ASN A 173 21.50 11.45 -0.64
N ARG A 174 20.27 11.99 -0.79
CA ARG A 174 19.23 11.42 -1.64
C ARG A 174 18.38 12.49 -2.28
N ASP A 175 17.98 12.21 -3.49
CA ASP A 175 16.96 13.02 -4.18
C ASP A 175 15.56 12.62 -3.72
N TRP A 176 14.74 13.59 -3.33
CA TRP A 176 13.34 13.37 -3.05
C TRP A 176 12.49 13.98 -4.16
N ARG A 177 11.67 13.14 -4.77
CA ARG A 177 10.80 13.52 -5.88
C ARG A 177 9.36 13.14 -5.58
N PHE A 178 8.42 13.81 -6.20
CA PHE A 178 7.02 13.44 -6.11
C PHE A 178 6.42 13.13 -7.48
N VAL A 179 5.46 12.21 -7.52
CA VAL A 179 4.62 11.93 -8.68
C VAL A 179 3.19 11.72 -8.19
N PHE A 180 2.36 12.74 -8.25
CA PHE A 180 0.99 12.70 -7.77
C PHE A 180 -0.03 12.85 -8.88
N GLY A 181 -1.16 12.14 -8.76
CA GLY A 181 -2.39 12.57 -9.42
C GLY A 181 -2.85 13.91 -8.85
N ILE A 182 -3.48 14.75 -9.65
CA ILE A 182 -4.12 15.98 -9.16
C ILE A 182 -5.51 16.18 -9.76
N ALA A 183 -6.33 16.99 -9.08
CA ALA A 183 -7.62 17.40 -9.59
C ALA A 183 -7.48 18.44 -10.71
N ILE A 184 -8.42 18.45 -11.65
CA ILE A 184 -8.45 19.44 -12.74
C ILE A 184 -8.75 20.87 -12.28
N THR A 185 -9.12 21.05 -11.03
CA THR A 185 -9.43 22.35 -10.41
C THR A 185 -8.20 23.16 -10.02
N TRP A 186 -7.01 22.61 -10.21
CA TRP A 186 -5.77 23.35 -9.96
C TRP A 186 -5.52 24.44 -11.01
N ASN A 187 -4.83 25.51 -10.58
CA ASN A 187 -4.45 26.61 -11.45
C ASN A 187 -2.94 26.60 -11.73
N ARG A 188 -2.58 27.10 -12.88
CA ARG A 188 -1.24 27.46 -13.28
C ARG A 188 -0.79 28.72 -12.53
N ALA A 189 0.48 29.06 -12.59
CA ALA A 189 1.02 30.27 -11.97
C ALA A 189 0.47 31.56 -12.58
N ASP A 190 0.05 31.51 -13.87
CA ASP A 190 -0.61 32.61 -14.58
C ASP A 190 -2.11 32.74 -14.30
N GLY A 191 -2.65 31.94 -13.36
CA GLY A 191 -4.07 31.95 -12.96
C GLY A 191 -4.98 31.09 -13.84
N GLU A 192 -4.52 30.58 -14.99
CA GLU A 192 -5.34 29.75 -15.86
C GLU A 192 -5.62 28.37 -15.19
N SER A 193 -6.87 27.94 -15.28
CA SER A 193 -7.31 26.63 -14.75
C SER A 193 -6.82 25.48 -15.62
N LEU A 194 -6.31 24.42 -14.98
CA LEU A 194 -5.99 23.17 -15.68
C LEU A 194 -7.23 22.52 -16.33
N LYS A 195 -8.44 22.84 -15.85
CA LYS A 195 -9.69 22.41 -16.46
C LYS A 195 -9.81 22.95 -17.89
N ASN A 196 -9.47 24.22 -18.11
CA ASN A 196 -9.48 24.82 -19.45
C ASN A 196 -8.49 24.13 -20.36
N LEU A 197 -7.26 23.91 -19.89
CA LEU A 197 -6.25 23.19 -20.66
C LEU A 197 -6.73 21.79 -21.07
N VAL A 198 -7.27 21.01 -20.13
CA VAL A 198 -7.72 19.63 -20.39
C VAL A 198 -8.91 19.58 -21.35
N ASN A 199 -9.83 20.55 -21.24
CA ASN A 199 -11.04 20.60 -22.09
C ASN A 199 -10.73 21.03 -23.54
N HIS A 200 -9.80 21.95 -23.72
CA HIS A 200 -9.50 22.54 -25.03
C HIS A 200 -8.27 21.92 -25.72
N LEU A 201 -7.54 20.99 -25.06
CA LEU A 201 -6.38 20.35 -25.67
C LEU A 201 -6.79 19.45 -26.84
N PRO A 202 -6.37 19.77 -28.09
CA PRO A 202 -6.74 18.97 -29.27
C PRO A 202 -6.23 17.52 -29.17
N LYS A 203 -7.02 16.58 -29.69
CA LYS A 203 -6.68 15.15 -29.67
C LYS A 203 -5.35 14.83 -30.37
N LYS A 204 -4.92 15.65 -31.34
CA LYS A 204 -3.66 15.49 -32.07
C LYS A 204 -2.41 15.62 -31.20
N HIS A 205 -2.50 16.32 -30.07
CA HIS A 205 -1.37 16.48 -29.16
C HIS A 205 -1.09 15.26 -28.29
N TYR A 206 -2.06 14.35 -28.16
CA TYR A 206 -1.84 13.12 -27.42
C TYR A 206 -1.13 12.08 -28.30
N LYS A 207 0.02 11.59 -27.84
CA LYS A 207 0.78 10.53 -28.48
C LYS A 207 0.44 9.17 -27.88
N ARG A 208 0.13 8.16 -28.71
CA ARG A 208 -0.03 6.78 -28.27
C ARG A 208 1.32 6.24 -27.81
N THR A 209 1.38 5.74 -26.58
CA THR A 209 2.61 5.32 -25.94
C THR A 209 2.40 4.01 -25.21
N TRP A 210 3.30 3.06 -25.38
CA TRP A 210 3.31 1.82 -24.63
C TRP A 210 4.05 2.00 -23.32
N ILE A 211 3.36 1.72 -22.21
CA ILE A 211 3.95 1.73 -20.88
C ILE A 211 4.51 0.34 -20.58
N PRO A 212 5.72 0.23 -20.01
CA PRO A 212 6.30 -1.03 -19.58
C PRO A 212 5.35 -1.79 -18.66
N LYS A 213 5.42 -3.11 -18.69
CA LYS A 213 4.71 -3.95 -17.72
C LYS A 213 5.24 -3.67 -16.32
N LEU A 214 4.35 -3.62 -15.35
CA LEU A 214 4.74 -3.85 -13.97
C LEU A 214 4.91 -5.36 -13.74
N ALA A 215 5.79 -5.70 -12.81
CA ALA A 215 5.95 -7.09 -12.38
C ALA A 215 4.59 -7.67 -11.95
N GLY A 216 4.17 -8.76 -12.56
CA GLY A 216 2.86 -9.39 -12.35
C GLY A 216 1.75 -8.99 -13.32
N GLU A 217 2.00 -8.09 -14.26
CA GLU A 217 1.05 -7.77 -15.33
C GLU A 217 1.32 -8.63 -16.58
N ASN A 218 0.26 -9.20 -17.17
CA ASN A 218 0.40 -10.05 -18.37
C ASN A 218 0.55 -9.27 -19.67
N ARG A 219 0.10 -8.00 -19.71
CA ARG A 219 0.06 -7.19 -20.94
C ARG A 219 0.61 -5.78 -20.74
N ARG A 220 1.31 -5.29 -21.77
CA ARG A 220 1.67 -3.87 -21.85
C ARG A 220 0.38 -3.03 -22.00
N LYS A 221 0.37 -1.85 -21.40
CA LYS A 221 -0.75 -0.89 -21.54
C LYS A 221 -0.40 0.18 -22.55
N ALA A 222 -1.27 0.39 -23.53
CA ALA A 222 -1.19 1.56 -24.40
C ALA A 222 -1.96 2.71 -23.73
N LEU A 223 -1.30 3.86 -23.60
CA LEU A 223 -1.89 5.10 -23.12
C LEU A 223 -1.72 6.20 -24.17
N TRP A 224 -2.67 7.13 -24.18
CA TRP A 224 -2.56 8.37 -24.92
C TRP A 224 -2.07 9.45 -23.99
N ILE A 225 -0.86 9.98 -24.23
CA ILE A 225 -0.13 10.83 -23.30
C ILE A 225 0.17 12.17 -23.95
N TYR A 226 -0.03 13.24 -23.18
CA TYR A 226 0.48 14.58 -23.45
C TYR A 226 1.28 15.04 -22.24
N GLY A 227 2.42 15.67 -22.46
CA GLY A 227 3.23 16.23 -21.38
C GLY A 227 3.69 17.63 -21.72
N LYS A 228 3.74 18.50 -20.68
CA LYS A 228 4.21 19.87 -20.80
C LYS A 228 4.86 20.31 -19.49
N LYS A 229 6.07 20.91 -19.58
CA LYS A 229 6.67 21.65 -18.46
C LYS A 229 5.85 22.91 -18.23
N MET A 230 5.53 23.20 -16.97
CA MET A 230 4.78 24.41 -16.60
C MET A 230 5.03 24.80 -15.15
N LYS A 231 4.62 26.01 -14.80
CA LYS A 231 4.60 26.47 -13.41
C LYS A 231 3.20 26.32 -12.84
N LEU A 232 3.07 25.59 -11.73
CA LEU A 232 1.84 25.52 -10.96
C LEU A 232 1.85 26.53 -9.83
N ALA A 233 0.69 27.13 -9.57
CA ALA A 233 0.51 28.07 -8.48
C ALA A 233 0.97 27.48 -7.15
N HIS A 234 1.86 28.16 -6.45
CA HIS A 234 2.46 27.81 -5.15
C HIS A 234 3.36 26.55 -5.15
N ILE A 235 3.55 25.88 -6.29
CA ILE A 235 4.44 24.71 -6.39
C ILE A 235 5.70 25.05 -7.21
N GLY A 236 5.59 25.90 -8.22
CA GLY A 236 6.67 26.22 -9.15
C GLY A 236 6.76 25.25 -10.31
N ASP A 237 7.98 25.03 -10.81
CA ASP A 237 8.21 24.21 -12.01
C ASP A 237 7.88 22.74 -11.78
N VAL A 238 7.06 22.20 -12.72
CA VAL A 238 6.65 20.80 -12.75
C VAL A 238 6.57 20.30 -14.19
N MET A 239 6.71 19.01 -14.37
CA MET A 239 6.23 18.32 -15.54
C MET A 239 4.79 17.85 -15.28
N MET A 240 3.85 18.32 -16.08
CA MET A 240 2.46 17.83 -16.10
C MET A 240 2.30 16.79 -17.19
N VAL A 241 1.66 15.67 -16.86
CA VAL A 241 1.33 14.62 -17.80
C VAL A 241 -0.17 14.35 -17.76
N LEU A 242 -0.82 14.46 -18.93
CA LEU A 242 -2.19 14.03 -19.14
C LEU A 242 -2.19 12.63 -19.74
N SER A 243 -2.97 11.73 -19.17
CA SER A 243 -3.02 10.33 -19.59
C SER A 243 -4.46 9.87 -19.79
N LYS A 244 -4.72 9.22 -20.91
CA LYS A 244 -6.01 8.63 -21.31
C LYS A 244 -5.83 7.18 -21.73
N THR A 245 -6.85 6.35 -21.51
CA THR A 245 -6.86 4.94 -21.95
C THR A 245 -7.19 4.77 -23.44
N GLY A 246 -7.75 5.81 -24.08
CA GLY A 246 -8.10 5.81 -25.49
C GLY A 246 -8.09 7.22 -26.06
N ARG A 247 -7.90 7.36 -27.40
CA ARG A 247 -7.84 8.65 -28.09
C ARG A 247 -9.10 9.49 -27.90
N ASN A 248 -10.26 8.86 -27.91
CA ASN A 248 -11.57 9.52 -27.83
C ASN A 248 -12.12 9.64 -26.40
N VAL A 249 -11.32 9.25 -25.39
CA VAL A 249 -11.71 9.40 -23.98
C VAL A 249 -11.81 10.87 -23.62
N GLY A 250 -12.95 11.26 -23.06
CA GLY A 250 -13.24 12.66 -22.70
C GLY A 250 -12.45 13.18 -21.49
N PRO A 251 -12.50 14.51 -21.26
CA PRO A 251 -11.75 15.17 -20.19
C PRO A 251 -11.97 14.58 -18.79
N LYS A 252 -13.21 14.22 -18.45
CA LYS A 252 -13.58 13.63 -17.14
C LYS A 252 -12.85 12.33 -16.80
N LYS A 253 -12.39 11.59 -17.81
CA LYS A 253 -11.64 10.34 -17.65
C LYS A 253 -10.13 10.51 -17.92
N THR A 254 -9.66 11.75 -18.08
CA THR A 254 -8.24 12.08 -18.21
C THR A 254 -7.62 12.14 -16.84
N LYS A 255 -6.52 11.41 -16.66
CA LYS A 255 -5.70 11.51 -15.44
C LYS A 255 -4.69 12.62 -15.61
N LEU A 256 -4.63 13.51 -14.61
CA LEU A 256 -3.61 14.54 -14.50
C LEU A 256 -2.56 14.05 -13.51
N ILE A 257 -1.31 14.07 -13.92
CA ILE A 257 -0.17 13.69 -13.11
C ILE A 257 0.79 14.86 -13.10
N VAL A 258 1.32 15.19 -11.93
CA VAL A 258 2.34 16.22 -11.78
C VAL A 258 3.54 15.70 -11.01
N THR A 259 4.72 16.23 -11.37
CA THR A 259 5.97 15.81 -10.77
C THR A 259 7.01 16.94 -10.84
N ASN A 260 7.96 16.95 -9.89
CA ASN A 260 9.16 17.75 -9.97
C ASN A 260 10.32 17.06 -10.72
N LEU A 261 10.09 15.89 -11.31
CA LEU A 261 11.00 15.23 -12.27
C LEU A 261 10.87 15.92 -13.64
N THR A 262 11.34 17.14 -13.75
CA THR A 262 11.16 17.95 -14.97
C THR A 262 12.02 17.49 -16.14
N GLU A 263 13.05 16.70 -15.89
CA GLU A 263 13.97 16.17 -16.91
C GLU A 263 13.46 14.87 -17.54
N CYS A 264 12.52 14.20 -16.89
CA CYS A 264 11.94 12.95 -17.38
C CYS A 264 10.96 13.20 -18.53
N MET A 265 10.98 12.31 -19.52
CA MET A 265 9.97 12.32 -20.58
C MET A 265 8.58 11.97 -20.03
N PRO A 266 7.49 12.46 -20.63
CA PRO A 266 6.11 12.15 -20.20
C PRO A 266 5.80 10.65 -20.13
N ARG A 267 6.42 9.84 -21.00
CA ARG A 267 6.32 8.38 -20.97
C ARG A 267 6.90 7.77 -19.69
N GLN A 268 8.07 8.23 -19.28
CA GLN A 268 8.73 7.76 -18.08
C GLN A 268 7.90 8.10 -16.82
N ILE A 269 7.36 9.33 -16.76
CA ILE A 269 6.49 9.77 -15.67
C ILE A 269 5.21 8.93 -15.61
N ALA A 270 4.60 8.62 -16.76
CA ALA A 270 3.42 7.75 -16.79
C ALA A 270 3.75 6.32 -16.31
N ALA A 271 4.94 5.80 -16.65
CA ALA A 271 5.42 4.50 -16.17
C ALA A 271 5.68 4.52 -14.65
N ILE A 272 6.32 5.57 -14.15
CA ILE A 272 6.53 5.80 -12.72
C ILE A 272 5.19 5.85 -11.99
N TYR A 273 4.23 6.64 -12.47
CA TYR A 273 2.91 6.75 -11.85
C TYR A 273 2.13 5.43 -11.84
N GLN A 274 2.34 4.56 -12.82
CA GLN A 274 1.70 3.26 -12.85
C GLN A 274 2.11 2.38 -11.66
N ARG A 275 3.31 2.56 -11.10
CA ARG A 275 3.77 1.83 -9.90
C ARG A 275 2.88 2.09 -8.68
N ARG A 276 2.13 3.20 -8.65
CA ARG A 276 1.10 3.45 -7.64
C ARG A 276 0.10 2.28 -7.50
N TRP A 277 -0.17 1.56 -8.62
CA TRP A 277 -1.04 0.38 -8.59
C TRP A 277 -0.55 -0.73 -7.66
N SER A 278 0.71 -0.73 -7.28
CA SER A 278 1.29 -1.72 -6.37
C SER A 278 0.62 -1.70 -4.99
N VAL A 279 0.13 -0.54 -4.51
CA VAL A 279 -0.60 -0.47 -3.24
C VAL A 279 -1.96 -1.15 -3.32
N GLU A 280 -2.62 -1.10 -4.48
CA GLU A 280 -3.89 -1.81 -4.70
C GLU A 280 -3.69 -3.33 -4.69
N LEU A 281 -2.55 -3.82 -5.21
CA LEU A 281 -2.15 -5.23 -5.13
C LEU A 281 -1.87 -5.65 -3.68
N LEU A 282 -1.17 -4.81 -2.91
CA LEU A 282 -0.98 -5.02 -1.48
C LEU A 282 -2.33 -5.09 -0.75
N MET A 283 -3.22 -4.13 -0.99
CA MET A 283 -4.54 -4.11 -0.36
C MET A 283 -5.39 -5.34 -0.72
N LYS A 284 -5.28 -5.82 -1.96
CA LYS A 284 -5.92 -7.08 -2.39
C LYS A 284 -5.35 -8.27 -1.62
N ALA A 285 -4.03 -8.36 -1.47
CA ALA A 285 -3.38 -9.42 -0.70
C ALA A 285 -3.83 -9.41 0.76
N LEU A 286 -3.88 -8.23 1.40
CA LEU A 286 -4.32 -8.07 2.78
C LEU A 286 -5.79 -8.43 2.98
N LYS A 287 -6.68 -7.95 2.11
CA LYS A 287 -8.14 -8.16 2.23
C LYS A 287 -8.56 -9.57 1.86
N SER A 288 -8.08 -10.08 0.73
CA SER A 288 -8.53 -11.37 0.21
C SER A 288 -7.67 -12.55 0.68
N GLY A 289 -6.40 -12.33 1.00
CA GLY A 289 -5.47 -13.37 1.43
C GLY A 289 -5.30 -13.47 2.94
N LEU A 290 -5.25 -12.33 3.63
CA LEU A 290 -4.88 -12.27 5.05
C LEU A 290 -6.01 -11.80 5.97
N GLY A 291 -7.25 -11.77 5.47
CA GLY A 291 -8.44 -11.53 6.27
C GLY A 291 -8.55 -10.11 6.85
N LEU A 292 -7.87 -9.12 6.27
CA LEU A 292 -8.03 -7.74 6.66
C LEU A 292 -9.49 -7.31 6.43
N GLY A 293 -10.23 -7.05 7.49
CA GLY A 293 -11.64 -6.68 7.41
C GLY A 293 -12.61 -7.76 7.88
N GLU A 294 -12.19 -9.00 8.02
CA GLU A 294 -13.04 -10.09 8.48
C GLU A 294 -13.33 -10.05 9.99
N HIS A 295 -12.38 -9.52 10.77
CA HIS A 295 -12.56 -9.39 12.22
C HIS A 295 -13.53 -8.28 12.60
N GLN A 296 -14.65 -8.65 13.21
CA GLN A 296 -15.67 -7.71 13.68
C GLN A 296 -15.60 -7.43 15.21
N VAL A 297 -14.77 -8.18 15.94
CA VAL A 297 -14.79 -8.28 17.42
C VAL A 297 -14.01 -7.16 18.13
N THR A 298 -13.48 -6.20 17.40
CA THR A 298 -12.69 -5.11 17.98
C THR A 298 -13.59 -4.01 18.53
N LYS A 299 -13.50 -3.73 19.86
CA LYS A 299 -14.32 -2.73 20.55
C LYS A 299 -13.59 -1.41 20.82
N THR A 300 -12.27 -1.40 20.84
CA THR A 300 -11.44 -0.23 21.13
C THR A 300 -10.57 0.13 19.93
N GLU A 301 -10.10 1.38 19.89
CA GLU A 301 -9.18 1.86 18.86
C GLU A 301 -7.88 1.05 18.82
N ASP A 302 -7.27 0.80 19.96
CA ASP A 302 -6.04 0.00 20.08
C ASP A 302 -6.20 -1.39 19.46
N ARG A 303 -7.29 -2.10 19.78
CA ARG A 303 -7.57 -3.42 19.19
C ARG A 303 -7.82 -3.36 17.68
N VAL A 304 -8.41 -2.28 17.21
CA VAL A 304 -8.57 -2.06 15.77
C VAL A 304 -7.21 -1.88 15.10
N GLY A 305 -6.36 -1.02 15.66
CA GLY A 305 -5.00 -0.83 15.20
C GLY A 305 -4.23 -2.15 15.16
N LYS A 306 -4.26 -2.92 16.26
CA LYS A 306 -3.66 -4.26 16.32
C LYS A 306 -4.22 -5.22 15.27
N SER A 307 -5.53 -5.20 15.04
CA SER A 307 -6.17 -6.03 14.01
C SER A 307 -5.71 -5.70 12.57
N VAL A 308 -5.52 -4.42 12.28
CA VAL A 308 -4.95 -3.98 10.98
C VAL A 308 -3.48 -4.38 10.91
N GLY A 309 -2.71 -4.07 11.94
CA GLY A 309 -1.28 -4.33 11.96
C GLY A 309 -0.93 -5.82 11.93
N ILE A 310 -1.74 -6.70 12.54
CA ILE A 310 -1.53 -8.16 12.46
C ILE A 310 -1.63 -8.65 11.00
N ALA A 311 -2.55 -8.12 10.20
CA ALA A 311 -2.60 -8.47 8.78
C ALA A 311 -1.33 -7.99 8.03
N LEU A 312 -0.79 -6.82 8.40
CA LEU A 312 0.48 -6.32 7.87
C LEU A 312 1.66 -7.18 8.31
N LEU A 313 1.72 -7.54 9.60
CA LEU A 313 2.76 -8.44 10.11
C LEU A 313 2.72 -9.82 9.43
N ALA A 314 1.53 -10.38 9.25
CA ALA A 314 1.38 -11.65 8.54
C ALA A 314 1.86 -11.55 7.07
N TYR A 315 1.57 -10.44 6.41
CA TYR A 315 2.09 -10.18 5.06
C TYR A 315 3.62 -10.10 5.06
N LEU A 316 4.21 -9.27 5.94
CA LEU A 316 5.65 -9.09 6.05
C LEU A 316 6.36 -10.40 6.39
N PHE A 317 5.80 -11.17 7.32
CA PHE A 317 6.32 -12.50 7.67
C PHE A 317 6.33 -13.44 6.45
N LEU A 318 5.23 -13.52 5.71
CA LEU A 318 5.12 -14.41 4.55
C LEU A 318 6.09 -14.03 3.44
N ILE A 319 6.25 -12.75 3.13
CA ILE A 319 7.20 -12.32 2.08
C ILE A 319 8.64 -12.57 2.53
N ARG A 320 8.96 -12.38 3.81
CA ARG A 320 10.29 -12.67 4.36
C ARG A 320 10.58 -14.18 4.36
N ALA A 321 9.64 -15.00 4.85
CA ALA A 321 9.79 -16.45 4.85
C ALA A 321 9.86 -17.05 3.44
N GLY A 322 9.21 -16.41 2.48
CA GLY A 322 9.18 -16.83 1.08
C GLY A 322 10.12 -16.05 0.16
N HIS A 323 11.08 -15.25 0.70
CA HIS A 323 11.91 -14.34 -0.10
C HIS A 323 12.67 -15.04 -1.22
N GLN A 324 13.15 -16.26 -1.01
CA GLN A 324 13.82 -17.07 -2.04
C GLN A 324 12.93 -17.40 -3.25
N GLN A 325 11.60 -17.35 -3.08
CA GLN A 325 10.61 -17.56 -4.15
C GLN A 325 10.22 -16.25 -4.85
N ILE A 326 10.67 -15.10 -4.32
CA ILE A 326 10.40 -13.78 -4.85
C ILE A 326 11.67 -13.32 -5.56
N GLN A 327 11.69 -13.44 -6.89
CA GLN A 327 12.84 -13.04 -7.69
C GLN A 327 12.58 -11.72 -8.43
N PRO A 328 13.61 -10.87 -8.59
CA PRO A 328 13.52 -9.65 -9.40
C PRO A 328 12.95 -9.94 -10.79
N GLY A 329 12.11 -9.04 -11.30
CA GLY A 329 11.50 -9.17 -12.63
C GLY A 329 10.41 -10.23 -12.76
N GLN A 330 10.21 -11.12 -11.78
CA GLN A 330 9.20 -12.16 -11.82
C GLN A 330 7.95 -11.81 -11.03
N SER A 331 6.80 -12.24 -11.52
CA SER A 331 5.55 -12.09 -10.78
C SER A 331 5.46 -13.10 -9.64
N TRP A 332 5.08 -12.62 -8.47
CA TRP A 332 4.80 -13.46 -7.32
C TRP A 332 3.41 -13.17 -6.75
N SER A 333 2.90 -14.08 -5.93
CA SER A 333 1.59 -13.95 -5.31
C SER A 333 1.65 -14.36 -3.85
N ILE A 334 1.06 -13.53 -2.98
CA ILE A 334 0.92 -13.83 -1.55
C ILE A 334 0.17 -15.15 -1.33
N PHE A 335 -0.76 -15.49 -2.19
CA PHE A 335 -1.50 -16.76 -2.11
C PHE A 335 -0.60 -17.98 -2.36
N LYS A 336 0.35 -17.88 -3.31
CA LYS A 336 1.33 -18.93 -3.55
C LYS A 336 2.25 -19.10 -2.33
N LEU A 337 2.78 -18.00 -1.80
CA LEU A 337 3.62 -18.02 -0.59
C LEU A 337 2.86 -18.60 0.61
N GLN A 338 1.62 -18.19 0.79
CA GLN A 338 0.76 -18.69 1.85
C GLN A 338 0.49 -20.19 1.74
N ASN A 339 0.25 -20.69 0.54
CA ASN A 339 0.04 -22.13 0.30
C ASN A 339 1.32 -22.94 0.52
N ALA A 340 2.48 -22.43 0.04
CA ALA A 340 3.76 -23.07 0.28
C ALA A 340 4.10 -23.15 1.78
N PHE A 341 3.85 -22.05 2.52
CA PHE A 341 4.05 -22.03 3.97
C PHE A 341 3.14 -23.02 4.70
N ARG A 342 1.87 -23.11 4.31
CA ARG A 342 0.93 -24.09 4.89
C ARG A 342 1.36 -25.52 4.65
N LEU A 343 1.74 -25.83 3.42
CA LEU A 343 2.22 -27.16 3.08
C LEU A 343 3.40 -27.55 3.95
N LYS A 344 4.38 -26.64 4.12
CA LYS A 344 5.53 -26.85 5.00
C LYS A 344 5.12 -27.11 6.46
N VAL A 345 4.15 -26.34 6.98
CA VAL A 345 3.63 -26.53 8.35
C VAL A 345 2.95 -27.89 8.50
N VAL A 346 2.12 -28.28 7.53
CA VAL A 346 1.44 -29.61 7.56
C VAL A 346 2.45 -30.73 7.50
N VAL A 347 3.44 -30.67 6.61
CA VAL A 347 4.51 -31.68 6.49
C VAL A 347 5.27 -31.80 7.81
N ASN A 348 5.69 -30.69 8.40
CA ASN A 348 6.39 -30.71 9.68
C ASN A 348 5.55 -31.31 10.82
N GLN A 349 4.23 -31.04 10.84
CA GLN A 349 3.33 -31.65 11.82
C GLN A 349 3.19 -33.15 11.64
N VAL A 350 3.07 -33.60 10.40
CA VAL A 350 3.00 -35.05 10.11
C VAL A 350 4.29 -35.74 10.54
N GLN A 351 5.46 -35.16 10.18
CA GLN A 351 6.75 -35.69 10.60
C GLN A 351 6.88 -35.77 12.12
N HIS A 352 6.57 -34.69 12.82
CA HIS A 352 6.60 -34.64 14.28
C HIS A 352 5.68 -35.67 14.93
N ASN A 353 4.46 -35.84 14.41
CA ASN A 353 3.52 -36.86 14.90
C ASN A 353 4.01 -38.28 14.63
N MET A 354 4.68 -38.53 13.50
CA MET A 354 5.30 -39.80 13.20
C MET A 354 6.45 -40.11 14.17
N GLU A 355 7.33 -39.11 14.41
CA GLU A 355 8.44 -39.27 15.39
C GLU A 355 7.92 -39.56 16.80
N LEU A 356 6.85 -38.88 17.24
CA LEU A 356 6.23 -39.14 18.54
C LEU A 356 5.66 -40.57 18.62
N LYS A 357 5.01 -41.04 17.57
CA LYS A 357 4.47 -42.43 17.53
C LYS A 357 5.58 -43.47 17.52
N MET A 358 6.67 -43.25 16.77
CA MET A 358 7.83 -44.13 16.80
C MET A 358 8.45 -44.23 18.17
N LYS A 359 8.70 -43.10 18.86
CA LYS A 359 9.19 -43.10 20.24
C LYS A 359 8.26 -43.82 21.22
N THR A 360 6.95 -43.69 21.03
CA THR A 360 5.97 -44.41 21.89
C THR A 360 6.01 -45.90 21.65
N LEU A 361 6.25 -46.33 20.44
CA LEU A 361 6.42 -47.77 20.10
C LEU A 361 7.75 -48.33 20.61
N GLU A 362 8.83 -47.58 20.55
CA GLU A 362 10.14 -47.95 21.11
C GLU A 362 10.13 -48.05 22.65
N ILE A 363 9.29 -47.28 23.34
CA ILE A 363 9.14 -47.37 24.81
C ILE A 363 8.23 -48.52 25.20
N ALA A 364 7.37 -49.01 24.30
CA ALA A 364 6.43 -50.10 24.56
C ALA A 364 6.97 -51.50 24.17
N ALA A 365 8.11 -51.55 23.49
CA ALA A 365 8.85 -52.77 23.14
C ALA A 365 9.95 -53.05 24.14
#